data_e0298d2ef26ccbe5db7d7ebfc98ac78f
#
_entry.id   e0298d2ef26ccbe5db7d7ebfc98ac78f
#
_cell.length_a   1.000
_cell.length_b   1.000
_cell.length_c   1.000
_cell.angle_alpha   90.00
_cell.angle_beta   90.00
_cell.angle_gamma   90.00
#
_symmetry.space_group_name_H-M   'P 1'
#
loop_
_entity.id
_entity.type
_entity.pdbx_description
1 polymer ?
#
loop_
_entity_poly.entity_id
_entity_poly.type
_entity_poly.pdbx_seq_one_letter_code
_entity_poly.pdbx_strand_id
1 'polypeptide(L)'
;ALKVAALLVKELAGGTISMDIKDVEASGLVKHFNVDLDYKYVHDLVGKDIPVEVIKEIVTSLEMKITSETAEGISLEIPAYRVDVQRPCDVVEDILRIYGYNNVEIPTSVKSSLTIKGDVDRANKLENIVAEQLVGQGFREILNNSLTKAAYYNDLKVYTADELVRVLNPLSSDLN
;
A
#
# COMPACT_ATOMS: atom_id res chain seq x y z
N ALA A 1 -13.89 -16.66 -15.01
CA ALA A 1 -12.50 -17.13 -15.07
C ALA A 1 -12.41 -18.65 -15.34
N LEU A 2 -13.01 -19.55 -14.52
CA LEU A 2 -12.88 -21.02 -14.62
C LEU A 2 -13.29 -21.58 -15.99
N LYS A 3 -14.44 -21.16 -16.54
CA LYS A 3 -14.91 -21.60 -17.87
C LYS A 3 -13.92 -21.23 -18.98
N VAL A 4 -13.35 -20.02 -18.92
CA VAL A 4 -12.35 -19.55 -19.89
C VAL A 4 -11.07 -20.39 -19.76
N ALA A 5 -10.61 -20.66 -18.54
CA ALA A 5 -9.44 -21.50 -18.31
C ALA A 5 -9.64 -22.92 -18.86
N ALA A 6 -10.79 -23.54 -18.61
CA ALA A 6 -11.11 -24.86 -19.14
C ALA A 6 -11.16 -24.90 -20.68
N LEU A 7 -11.71 -23.85 -21.31
CA LEU A 7 -11.74 -23.75 -22.79
C LEU A 7 -10.33 -23.57 -23.37
N LEU A 8 -9.48 -22.75 -22.72
CA LEU A 8 -8.08 -22.59 -23.15
C LEU A 8 -7.28 -23.87 -23.01
N VAL A 9 -7.47 -24.63 -21.94
CA VAL A 9 -6.82 -25.96 -21.78
C VAL A 9 -7.27 -26.89 -22.90
N LYS A 10 -8.58 -26.93 -23.21
CA LYS A 10 -9.11 -27.75 -24.31
C LYS A 10 -8.53 -27.36 -25.67
N GLU A 11 -8.39 -26.06 -25.92
CA GLU A 11 -7.85 -25.52 -27.18
C GLU A 11 -6.36 -25.80 -27.33
N LEU A 12 -5.55 -25.52 -26.31
CA LEU A 12 -4.10 -25.56 -26.41
C LEU A 12 -3.48 -26.92 -26.11
N ALA A 13 -4.08 -27.70 -25.21
CA ALA A 13 -3.58 -29.02 -24.79
C ALA A 13 -4.43 -30.19 -25.30
N GLY A 14 -5.57 -29.91 -25.93
CA GLY A 14 -6.52 -30.93 -26.33
C GLY A 14 -7.32 -31.50 -25.17
N GLY A 15 -8.14 -32.51 -25.46
CA GLY A 15 -8.97 -33.19 -24.48
C GLY A 15 -10.44 -32.80 -24.51
N THR A 16 -11.22 -33.39 -23.60
CA THR A 16 -12.66 -33.17 -23.49
C THR A 16 -13.05 -32.83 -22.06
N ILE A 17 -14.06 -31.99 -21.90
CA ILE A 17 -14.65 -31.68 -20.59
C ILE A 17 -15.50 -32.88 -20.21
N SER A 18 -15.16 -33.56 -19.11
CA SER A 18 -15.73 -34.85 -18.67
C SER A 18 -17.02 -34.69 -17.86
N MET A 19 -17.29 -33.51 -17.29
CA MET A 19 -18.47 -33.28 -16.46
C MET A 19 -18.80 -31.78 -16.38
N ASP A 20 -20.00 -31.48 -15.93
CA ASP A 20 -20.40 -30.11 -15.61
C ASP A 20 -19.59 -29.53 -14.44
N ILE A 21 -19.61 -28.20 -14.32
CA ILE A 21 -18.98 -27.50 -13.20
C ILE A 21 -19.60 -27.98 -11.89
N LYS A 22 -18.74 -28.46 -10.99
CA LYS A 22 -19.15 -28.72 -9.63
C LYS A 22 -18.81 -27.46 -8.79
N ASP A 23 -19.84 -26.77 -8.37
CA ASP A 23 -19.75 -25.61 -7.50
C ASP A 23 -20.23 -25.96 -6.11
N VAL A 24 -19.39 -25.80 -5.11
CA VAL A 24 -19.71 -26.05 -3.70
C VAL A 24 -19.29 -24.84 -2.91
N GLU A 25 -20.25 -24.04 -2.53
CA GLU A 25 -20.04 -22.82 -1.78
C GLU A 25 -20.36 -23.04 -0.29
N ALA A 26 -19.46 -22.64 0.59
CA ALA A 26 -19.73 -22.60 2.00
C ALA A 26 -20.56 -21.32 2.33
N SER A 27 -21.61 -21.46 3.10
CA SER A 27 -22.47 -20.33 3.47
C SER A 27 -21.65 -19.21 4.16
N GLY A 28 -21.81 -17.97 3.68
CA GLY A 28 -21.19 -16.78 4.25
C GLY A 28 -19.75 -16.53 3.81
N LEU A 29 -19.27 -17.18 2.76
CA LEU A 29 -17.92 -16.97 2.21
C LEU A 29 -17.78 -15.62 1.50
N VAL A 30 -18.84 -15.19 0.81
CA VAL A 30 -18.86 -13.91 0.09
C VAL A 30 -19.31 -12.82 1.05
N LYS A 31 -18.37 -11.96 1.44
CA LYS A 31 -18.64 -10.78 2.26
C LYS A 31 -18.47 -9.52 1.42
N HIS A 32 -19.50 -8.71 1.38
CA HIS A 32 -19.41 -7.35 0.88
C HIS A 32 -19.06 -6.42 2.05
N PHE A 33 -18.19 -5.45 1.80
CA PHE A 33 -17.92 -4.39 2.76
C PHE A 33 -18.83 -3.22 2.45
N ASN A 34 -19.35 -2.55 3.49
CA ASN A 34 -20.09 -1.32 3.35
C ASN A 34 -19.20 -0.17 3.82
N VAL A 35 -19.09 0.86 3.01
CA VAL A 35 -18.28 2.04 3.31
C VAL A 35 -19.12 3.29 3.13
N ASP A 36 -19.21 4.10 4.17
CA ASP A 36 -19.82 5.42 4.10
C ASP A 36 -18.74 6.44 3.75
N LEU A 37 -18.95 7.15 2.65
CA LEU A 37 -18.01 8.14 2.11
C LEU A 37 -18.64 9.53 2.19
N ASP A 38 -18.08 10.39 3.02
CA ASP A 38 -18.40 11.80 3.12
C ASP A 38 -17.63 12.60 2.07
N TYR A 39 -18.29 13.48 1.31
CA TYR A 39 -17.66 14.30 0.27
C TYR A 39 -16.65 15.29 0.85
N LYS A 40 -16.93 15.83 2.03
CA LYS A 40 -15.98 16.68 2.73
C LYS A 40 -14.70 15.94 3.10
N TYR A 41 -14.84 14.68 3.53
CA TYR A 41 -13.68 13.84 3.81
C TYR A 41 -12.82 13.61 2.57
N VAL A 42 -13.44 13.35 1.40
CA VAL A 42 -12.73 13.26 0.12
C VAL A 42 -11.95 14.53 -0.15
N HIS A 43 -12.62 15.70 -0.07
CA HIS A 43 -11.99 17.00 -0.28
C HIS A 43 -10.83 17.24 0.67
N ASP A 44 -11.02 17.02 1.97
CA ASP A 44 -10.00 17.28 2.99
C ASP A 44 -8.77 16.36 2.83
N LEU A 45 -8.97 15.12 2.42
CA LEU A 45 -7.88 14.16 2.24
C LEU A 45 -7.12 14.40 0.93
N VAL A 46 -7.83 14.72 -0.15
CA VAL A 46 -7.25 14.99 -1.46
C VAL A 46 -6.60 16.37 -1.54
N GLY A 47 -7.14 17.32 -0.80
CA GLY A 47 -6.75 18.74 -0.88
C GLY A 47 -7.28 19.46 -2.13
N LYS A 48 -8.23 18.85 -2.86
CA LYS A 48 -8.87 19.39 -4.04
C LYS A 48 -10.35 19.03 -4.05
N ASP A 49 -11.19 19.95 -4.48
CA ASP A 49 -12.61 19.70 -4.68
C ASP A 49 -12.81 18.91 -5.98
N ILE A 50 -13.28 17.67 -5.85
CA ILE A 50 -13.66 16.81 -6.97
C ILE A 50 -15.18 16.86 -7.09
N PRO A 51 -15.75 17.17 -8.26
CA PRO A 51 -17.20 17.23 -8.43
C PRO A 51 -17.86 15.90 -8.03
N VAL A 52 -18.97 15.97 -7.32
CA VAL A 52 -19.72 14.80 -6.80
C VAL A 52 -20.05 13.83 -7.91
N GLU A 53 -20.46 14.34 -9.09
CA GLU A 53 -20.79 13.48 -10.23
C GLU A 53 -19.58 12.68 -10.72
N VAL A 54 -18.38 13.28 -10.70
CA VAL A 54 -17.14 12.59 -11.07
C VAL A 54 -16.81 11.50 -10.04
N ILE A 55 -16.99 11.78 -8.74
CA ILE A 55 -16.82 10.77 -7.69
C ILE A 55 -17.77 9.59 -7.95
N LYS A 56 -19.04 9.85 -8.23
CA LYS A 56 -20.06 8.83 -8.49
C LYS A 56 -19.76 8.01 -9.74
N GLU A 57 -19.32 8.66 -10.80
CA GLU A 57 -18.89 7.96 -12.03
C GLU A 57 -17.71 7.02 -11.76
N ILE A 58 -16.71 7.49 -11.02
CA ILE A 58 -15.52 6.71 -10.69
C ILE A 58 -15.90 5.47 -9.86
N VAL A 59 -16.60 5.64 -8.73
CA VAL A 59 -16.96 4.52 -7.86
C VAL A 59 -17.84 3.50 -8.58
N THR A 60 -18.76 3.97 -9.44
CA THR A 60 -19.60 3.10 -10.26
C THR A 60 -18.80 2.34 -11.31
N SER A 61 -17.81 2.99 -11.94
CA SER A 61 -16.91 2.33 -12.90
C SER A 61 -16.05 1.24 -12.29
N LEU A 62 -15.81 1.31 -10.98
CA LEU A 62 -15.11 0.32 -10.17
C LEU A 62 -16.05 -0.75 -9.58
N GLU A 63 -17.28 -0.82 -10.09
CA GLU A 63 -18.31 -1.77 -9.67
C GLU A 63 -18.75 -1.61 -8.21
N MET A 64 -18.45 -0.49 -7.57
CA MET A 64 -18.96 -0.16 -6.24
C MET A 64 -20.42 0.28 -6.37
N LYS A 65 -21.31 -0.36 -5.63
CA LYS A 65 -22.74 -0.06 -5.70
C LYS A 65 -23.11 1.03 -4.70
N ILE A 66 -23.67 2.13 -5.18
CA ILE A 66 -24.23 3.17 -4.34
C ILE A 66 -25.56 2.65 -3.76
N THR A 67 -25.61 2.46 -2.45
CA THR A 67 -26.78 1.94 -1.72
C THR A 67 -27.65 3.04 -1.16
N SER A 68 -27.06 4.18 -0.79
CA SER A 68 -27.76 5.39 -0.42
C SER A 68 -26.96 6.63 -0.79
N GLU A 69 -27.66 7.75 -0.96
CA GLU A 69 -27.07 9.05 -1.29
C GLU A 69 -27.72 10.14 -0.46
N THR A 70 -26.91 11.06 0.04
CA THR A 70 -27.31 12.27 0.74
C THR A 70 -26.62 13.49 0.13
N ALA A 71 -26.96 14.70 0.55
CA ALA A 71 -26.24 15.89 0.14
C ALA A 71 -24.78 15.92 0.64
N GLU A 72 -24.45 15.15 1.67
CA GLU A 72 -23.16 15.17 2.36
C GLU A 72 -22.26 14.01 1.96
N GLY A 73 -22.82 12.91 1.42
CA GLY A 73 -22.04 11.73 1.08
C GLY A 73 -22.86 10.57 0.50
N ILE A 74 -22.17 9.46 0.28
CA ILE A 74 -22.74 8.22 -0.27
C ILE A 74 -22.37 7.02 0.57
N SER A 75 -23.28 6.03 0.65
CA SER A 75 -22.96 4.69 1.18
C SER A 75 -22.70 3.75 0.01
N LEU A 76 -21.61 3.01 0.10
CA LEU A 76 -21.15 2.09 -0.93
C LEU A 76 -21.16 0.66 -0.44
N GLU A 77 -21.64 -0.25 -1.28
CA GLU A 77 -21.43 -1.68 -1.15
C GLU A 77 -20.24 -2.06 -2.06
N ILE A 78 -19.16 -2.53 -1.46
CA ILE A 78 -17.92 -2.86 -2.15
C ILE A 78 -18.02 -4.29 -2.70
N PRO A 79 -17.61 -4.53 -3.96
CA PRO A 79 -17.57 -5.88 -4.52
C PRO A 79 -16.72 -6.82 -3.66
N ALA A 80 -17.19 -8.03 -3.45
CA ALA A 80 -16.54 -9.01 -2.55
C ALA A 80 -15.11 -9.37 -2.94
N TYR A 81 -14.74 -9.23 -4.21
CA TYR A 81 -13.38 -9.47 -4.68
C TYR A 81 -12.39 -8.34 -4.33
N ARG A 82 -12.90 -7.14 -3.94
CA ARG A 82 -12.09 -6.01 -3.49
C ARG A 82 -11.88 -6.09 -1.98
N VAL A 83 -11.08 -7.07 -1.56
CA VAL A 83 -10.77 -7.31 -0.13
C VAL A 83 -9.91 -6.23 0.50
N ASP A 84 -9.29 -5.42 -0.31
CA ASP A 84 -8.43 -4.28 0.03
C ASP A 84 -9.21 -3.02 0.41
N VAL A 85 -10.47 -2.86 -0.09
CA VAL A 85 -11.28 -1.66 0.10
C VAL A 85 -12.28 -1.84 1.21
N GLN A 86 -11.93 -1.39 2.42
CA GLN A 86 -12.76 -1.57 3.62
C GLN A 86 -13.06 -0.27 4.36
N ARG A 87 -12.32 0.80 4.06
CA ARG A 87 -12.38 2.10 4.75
C ARG A 87 -12.59 3.24 3.76
N PRO A 88 -13.10 4.40 4.20
CA PRO A 88 -13.24 5.57 3.34
C PRO A 88 -11.95 6.00 2.64
N CYS A 89 -10.80 5.91 3.31
CA CYS A 89 -9.52 6.27 2.71
C CYS A 89 -9.12 5.34 1.54
N ASP A 90 -9.51 4.07 1.59
CA ASP A 90 -9.23 3.11 0.51
C ASP A 90 -10.05 3.47 -0.75
N VAL A 91 -11.30 3.93 -0.56
CA VAL A 91 -12.15 4.45 -1.65
C VAL A 91 -11.57 5.74 -2.22
N VAL A 92 -11.07 6.64 -1.37
CA VAL A 92 -10.43 7.89 -1.82
C VAL A 92 -9.16 7.59 -2.64
N GLU A 93 -8.38 6.59 -2.26
CA GLU A 93 -7.23 6.15 -3.06
C GLU A 93 -7.66 5.73 -4.47
N ASP A 94 -8.69 4.91 -4.58
CA ASP A 94 -9.22 4.48 -5.87
C ASP A 94 -9.76 5.66 -6.70
N ILE A 95 -10.48 6.59 -6.07
CA ILE A 95 -10.94 7.82 -6.73
C ILE A 95 -9.75 8.58 -7.31
N LEU A 96 -8.69 8.78 -6.54
CA LEU A 96 -7.49 9.49 -6.98
C LEU A 96 -6.75 8.77 -8.12
N ARG A 97 -6.72 7.45 -8.09
CA ARG A 97 -6.09 6.65 -9.15
C ARG A 97 -6.78 6.84 -10.50
N ILE A 98 -8.11 6.89 -10.52
CA ILE A 98 -8.90 7.10 -11.75
C ILE A 98 -8.94 8.57 -12.14
N TYR A 99 -9.16 9.48 -11.16
CA TYR A 99 -9.13 10.93 -11.39
C TYR A 99 -7.77 11.41 -11.91
N GLY A 100 -6.71 10.79 -11.43
CA GLY A 100 -5.32 11.08 -11.77
C GLY A 100 -4.63 11.98 -10.75
N TYR A 101 -3.59 11.49 -10.11
CA TYR A 101 -2.79 12.22 -9.12
C TYR A 101 -2.23 13.54 -9.67
N ASN A 102 -1.88 13.58 -10.96
CA ASN A 102 -1.33 14.77 -11.61
C ASN A 102 -2.36 15.91 -11.78
N ASN A 103 -3.64 15.62 -11.56
CA ASN A 103 -4.71 16.60 -11.59
C ASN A 103 -4.88 17.32 -10.24
N VAL A 104 -4.12 16.92 -9.22
CA VAL A 104 -4.06 17.59 -7.92
C VAL A 104 -2.88 18.54 -7.91
N GLU A 105 -3.13 19.82 -7.67
CA GLU A 105 -2.10 20.84 -7.66
C GLU A 105 -1.17 20.68 -6.46
N ILE A 106 0.15 20.75 -6.70
CA ILE A 106 1.14 20.79 -5.64
C ILE A 106 1.14 22.20 -5.02
N PRO A 107 0.87 22.34 -3.71
CA PRO A 107 0.86 23.65 -3.08
C PRO A 107 2.28 24.27 -3.10
N THR A 108 2.35 25.57 -3.38
CA THR A 108 3.62 26.31 -3.40
C THR A 108 4.16 26.60 -2.00
N SER A 109 3.33 26.44 -0.98
CA SER A 109 3.71 26.67 0.42
C SER A 109 2.96 25.73 1.36
N VAL A 110 3.64 25.28 2.41
CA VAL A 110 3.04 24.50 3.51
C VAL A 110 3.05 25.38 4.76
N LYS A 111 1.89 25.55 5.37
CA LYS A 111 1.78 26.20 6.68
C LYS A 111 1.83 25.14 7.77
N SER A 112 2.84 25.18 8.63
CA SER A 112 2.92 24.31 9.78
C SER A 112 3.27 25.11 11.02
N SER A 113 2.75 24.68 12.17
CA SER A 113 3.19 25.18 13.48
C SER A 113 4.39 24.35 13.92
N LEU A 114 5.56 24.96 13.99
CA LEU A 114 6.74 24.30 14.53
C LEU A 114 6.67 24.37 16.06
N THR A 115 6.74 23.21 16.71
CA THR A 115 6.85 23.11 18.16
C THR A 115 8.24 23.47 18.64
N ILE A 116 8.36 23.70 19.96
CA ILE A 116 9.65 23.97 20.63
C ILE A 116 10.61 22.82 20.36
N LYS A 117 11.87 23.16 20.05
CA LYS A 117 12.94 22.18 19.80
C LYS A 117 13.18 21.33 21.05
N GLY A 118 13.14 20.02 20.85
CA GLY A 118 13.41 19.01 21.87
C GLY A 118 14.84 18.45 21.82
N ASP A 119 15.15 17.53 22.73
CA ASP A 119 16.46 16.86 22.76
C ASP A 119 16.73 16.04 21.50
N VAL A 120 15.70 15.52 20.84
CA VAL A 120 15.81 14.81 19.57
C VAL A 120 16.32 15.74 18.47
N ASP A 121 15.81 16.98 18.41
CA ASP A 121 16.28 17.97 17.41
C ASP A 121 17.74 18.35 17.64
N ARG A 122 18.16 18.38 18.89
CA ARG A 122 19.56 18.64 19.25
C ARG A 122 20.48 17.50 18.82
N ALA A 123 20.05 16.25 19.03
CA ALA A 123 20.79 15.06 18.60
C ALA A 123 20.93 15.02 17.07
N ASN A 124 19.82 15.19 16.34
CA ASN A 124 19.81 15.24 14.87
C ASN A 124 20.70 16.38 14.33
N LYS A 125 20.67 17.56 14.99
CA LYS A 125 21.53 18.66 14.58
C LYS A 125 23.02 18.32 14.74
N LEU A 126 23.39 17.64 15.83
CA LEU A 126 24.78 17.23 16.07
C LEU A 126 25.21 16.20 15.04
N GLU A 127 24.37 15.21 14.74
CA GLU A 127 24.62 14.19 13.73
C GLU A 127 24.87 14.82 12.36
N ASN A 128 24.00 15.75 11.94
CA ASN A 128 24.16 16.47 10.67
C ASN A 128 25.47 17.28 10.63
N ILE A 129 25.86 17.97 11.70
CA ILE A 129 27.13 18.72 11.76
C ILE A 129 28.31 17.77 11.57
N VAL A 130 28.31 16.61 12.22
CA VAL A 130 29.39 15.62 12.09
C VAL A 130 29.41 15.04 10.68
N ALA A 131 28.24 14.69 10.12
CA ALA A 131 28.13 14.19 8.77
C ALA A 131 28.65 15.19 7.72
N GLU A 132 28.25 16.47 7.82
CA GLU A 132 28.75 17.53 6.93
C GLU A 132 30.28 17.72 7.04
N GLN A 133 30.83 17.65 8.24
CA GLN A 133 32.27 17.73 8.46
C GLN A 133 33.01 16.57 7.77
N LEU A 134 32.52 15.35 7.91
CA LEU A 134 33.12 14.18 7.28
C LEU A 134 33.01 14.25 5.76
N VAL A 135 31.86 14.64 5.23
CA VAL A 135 31.68 14.84 3.78
C VAL A 135 32.64 15.90 3.25
N GLY A 136 32.83 17.01 3.99
CA GLY A 136 33.79 18.06 3.64
C GLY A 136 35.24 17.56 3.61
N GLN A 137 35.58 16.49 4.33
CA GLN A 137 36.87 15.82 4.33
C GLN A 137 37.01 14.73 3.26
N GLY A 138 35.99 14.51 2.44
CA GLY A 138 35.99 13.53 1.35
C GLY A 138 35.41 12.15 1.70
N PHE A 139 34.86 11.97 2.90
CA PHE A 139 34.10 10.75 3.24
C PHE A 139 32.76 10.74 2.51
N ARG A 140 32.23 9.55 2.30
CA ARG A 140 30.89 9.35 1.73
C ARG A 140 30.04 8.56 2.69
N GLU A 141 28.88 9.09 3.01
CA GLU A 141 27.89 8.35 3.77
C GLU A 141 27.33 7.20 2.90
N ILE A 142 27.21 6.03 3.51
CA ILE A 142 26.65 4.84 2.88
C ILE A 142 25.54 4.28 3.73
N LEU A 143 24.52 3.72 3.08
CA LEU A 143 23.45 2.97 3.69
C LEU A 143 23.54 1.51 3.26
N ASN A 144 23.85 0.64 4.21
CA ASN A 144 23.99 -0.79 3.95
C ASN A 144 22.68 -1.53 4.22
N ASN A 145 22.53 -2.71 3.62
CA ASN A 145 21.47 -3.63 3.99
C ASN A 145 21.71 -4.11 5.44
N SER A 146 20.62 -4.21 6.21
CA SER A 146 20.67 -4.77 7.57
C SER A 146 20.81 -6.28 7.60
N LEU A 147 20.48 -6.96 6.48
CA LEU A 147 20.68 -8.39 6.33
C LEU A 147 22.03 -8.66 5.67
N THR A 148 22.74 -9.66 6.19
CA THR A 148 24.07 -10.06 5.74
C THR A 148 24.20 -11.58 5.77
N LYS A 149 25.28 -12.10 5.20
CA LYS A 149 25.56 -13.54 5.24
C LYS A 149 26.21 -13.94 6.56
N ALA A 150 25.58 -14.82 7.33
CA ALA A 150 26.09 -15.26 8.62
C ALA A 150 27.51 -15.85 8.52
N ALA A 151 27.85 -16.48 7.40
CA ALA A 151 29.19 -17.06 7.19
C ALA A 151 30.33 -16.02 7.24
N TYR A 152 30.08 -14.75 6.97
CA TYR A 152 31.09 -13.68 7.07
C TYR A 152 31.57 -13.43 8.50
N TYR A 153 30.80 -13.85 9.49
CA TYR A 153 31.06 -13.61 10.91
C TYR A 153 31.71 -14.82 11.60
N ASN A 154 31.82 -15.99 10.94
CA ASN A 154 32.36 -17.21 11.57
C ASN A 154 33.78 -17.06 12.10
N ASP A 155 34.61 -16.28 11.40
CA ASP A 155 36.04 -16.11 11.75
C ASP A 155 36.31 -14.76 12.42
N LEU A 156 35.30 -13.93 12.67
CA LEU A 156 35.43 -12.65 13.31
C LEU A 156 35.48 -12.82 14.84
N LYS A 157 36.54 -12.30 15.45
CA LYS A 157 36.72 -12.32 16.92
C LYS A 157 35.98 -11.18 17.63
N VAL A 158 35.46 -10.22 16.87
CA VAL A 158 34.84 -9.02 17.40
C VAL A 158 33.38 -9.24 17.76
N TYR A 159 32.69 -10.13 17.04
CA TYR A 159 31.30 -10.47 17.27
C TYR A 159 31.15 -11.93 17.66
N THR A 160 30.39 -12.19 18.70
CA THR A 160 30.06 -13.56 19.12
C THR A 160 28.78 -14.04 18.43
N ALA A 161 28.56 -15.34 18.37
CA ALA A 161 27.35 -15.90 17.75
C ALA A 161 26.04 -15.40 18.40
N ASP A 162 26.11 -15.04 19.68
CA ASP A 162 24.96 -14.54 20.46
C ASP A 162 24.59 -13.09 20.12
N GLU A 163 25.49 -12.34 19.48
CA GLU A 163 25.25 -10.98 19.03
C GLU A 163 24.59 -10.91 17.63
N LEU A 164 24.49 -12.06 16.96
CA LEU A 164 23.87 -12.17 15.64
C LEU A 164 22.42 -12.61 15.76
N VAL A 165 21.51 -11.80 15.20
CA VAL A 165 20.10 -12.17 15.08
C VAL A 165 19.90 -12.95 13.78
N ARG A 166 19.59 -14.23 13.87
CA ARG A 166 19.33 -15.07 12.70
C ARG A 166 17.89 -14.91 12.23
N VAL A 167 17.72 -14.77 10.91
CA VAL A 167 16.40 -14.75 10.28
C VAL A 167 15.85 -16.18 10.26
N LEU A 168 14.63 -16.38 10.78
CA LEU A 168 14.01 -17.70 10.88
C LEU A 168 13.76 -18.33 9.50
N ASN A 169 13.29 -17.55 8.55
CA ASN A 169 13.01 -17.98 7.17
C ASN A 169 13.68 -17.02 6.18
N PRO A 170 15.00 -17.12 5.96
CA PRO A 170 15.69 -16.22 5.06
C PRO A 170 15.30 -16.47 3.60
N LEU A 171 15.19 -15.42 2.81
CA LEU A 171 14.91 -15.50 1.37
C LEU A 171 16.07 -16.15 0.60
N SER A 172 17.28 -16.06 1.11
CA SER A 172 18.46 -16.71 0.56
C SER A 172 19.49 -17.02 1.66
N SER A 173 20.42 -17.94 1.38
CA SER A 173 21.56 -18.25 2.26
C SER A 173 22.56 -17.10 2.41
N ASP A 174 22.46 -16.07 1.58
CA ASP A 174 23.34 -14.90 1.60
C ASP A 174 22.76 -13.73 2.42
N LEU A 175 21.55 -13.90 2.94
CA LEU A 175 20.83 -12.90 3.74
C LEU A 175 20.15 -13.57 4.94
N ASN A 176 20.93 -14.19 5.81
CA ASN A 176 20.43 -15.04 6.92
C ASN A 176 20.95 -14.64 8.31
#